data_5fbfaeb427f6b5a22171c933b8e9c65f
#
_entry.id   5fbfaeb427f6b5a22171c933b8e9c65f
#
_cell.length_a   1.000
_cell.length_b   1.000
_cell.length_c   1.000
_cell.angle_alpha   90.00
_cell.angle_beta   90.00
_cell.angle_gamma   90.00
#
_symmetry.space_group_name_H-M   'P 1'
#
loop_
_entity.id
_entity.type
_entity.pdbx_description
1 polymer ?
#
loop_
_entity_poly.entity_id
_entity_poly.type
_entity_poly.pdbx_seq_one_letter_code
_entity_poly.pdbx_strand_id
1 'polypeptide(L)'
;VERHPDRFTLHALIAGSDAAALEGVARRHPEAHVLLAHAAGADPVLAGRAIDEAVSDPEVDLVVVASAGSAALAPTLAALDAGKDIALATKEVLVMAGELVRERMRRHGSQIFPIDSEHSAIWQCLWGENRRAVARLILTGSGGPFLRRPLETLETVTIAEALTHPRWKMGPKITVDSATMMNKGLEVIEAHFLFDVPYRAIDVVVHPQSVVHSMVEFVDGSIKAQLGVPDMHLPIAVALSFPERLEGVTSAPDLAALGQLSFEALDGVRYPAVALAREAGERGGTAPAVLNAANEEAVALFLKGQRRFVDIIPSVRAALEAAESTDELTLDAAIAADRRARAHVRASAGGTSRVRSKLPA
;
A
#
# COMPACT_ATOMS: atom_id res chain seq x y z
N VAL A 1 -12.44 10.85 -13.20
CA VAL A 1 -12.12 11.65 -14.39
C VAL A 1 -13.35 11.79 -15.27
N GLU A 2 -13.94 10.71 -15.80
CA GLU A 2 -15.08 10.73 -16.76
C GLU A 2 -16.32 11.49 -16.25
N ARG A 3 -16.54 11.57 -14.92
CA ARG A 3 -17.64 12.33 -14.32
C ARG A 3 -17.39 13.85 -14.25
N HIS A 4 -16.14 14.26 -14.45
CA HIS A 4 -15.70 15.66 -14.34
C HIS A 4 -14.74 16.01 -15.49
N PRO A 5 -15.22 15.95 -16.76
CA PRO A 5 -14.38 16.19 -17.94
C PRO A 5 -13.94 17.64 -18.08
N ASP A 6 -14.61 18.56 -17.39
CA ASP A 6 -14.28 19.97 -17.27
C ASP A 6 -13.12 20.25 -16.30
N ARG A 7 -12.77 19.26 -15.47
CA ARG A 7 -11.75 19.39 -14.42
C ARG A 7 -10.49 18.60 -14.72
N PHE A 8 -10.60 17.48 -15.45
CA PHE A 8 -9.52 16.53 -15.65
C PHE A 8 -9.36 16.14 -17.10
N THR A 9 -8.13 16.16 -17.58
CA THR A 9 -7.72 15.62 -18.88
C THR A 9 -6.76 14.46 -18.64
N LEU A 10 -6.98 13.34 -19.32
CA LEU A 10 -6.04 12.21 -19.28
C LEU A 10 -4.96 12.42 -20.34
N HIS A 11 -3.73 12.71 -19.90
CA HIS A 11 -2.58 12.85 -20.78
C HIS A 11 -2.00 11.50 -21.19
N ALA A 12 -1.82 10.58 -20.25
CA ALA A 12 -1.29 9.25 -20.49
C ALA A 12 -2.00 8.16 -19.68
N LEU A 13 -2.08 6.97 -20.28
CA LEU A 13 -2.58 5.73 -19.66
C LEU A 13 -1.48 4.69 -19.70
N ILE A 14 -1.03 4.25 -18.54
CA ILE A 14 0.10 3.32 -18.40
C ILE A 14 -0.37 2.08 -17.64
N ALA A 15 -0.14 0.89 -18.20
CA ALA A 15 -0.41 -0.37 -17.52
C ALA A 15 0.81 -1.31 -17.54
N GLY A 16 0.85 -2.28 -16.62
CA GLY A 16 1.90 -3.29 -16.56
C GLY A 16 1.84 -4.26 -17.74
N SER A 17 0.88 -5.19 -17.71
CA SER A 17 0.75 -6.28 -18.71
C SER A 17 -0.66 -6.50 -19.22
N ASP A 18 -1.68 -5.88 -18.61
CA ASP A 18 -3.08 -6.06 -19.02
C ASP A 18 -3.43 -5.15 -20.20
N ALA A 19 -3.04 -5.58 -21.40
CA ALA A 19 -3.32 -4.87 -22.64
C ALA A 19 -4.82 -4.71 -22.91
N ALA A 20 -5.64 -5.72 -22.57
CA ALA A 20 -7.07 -5.70 -22.86
C ALA A 20 -7.81 -4.67 -21.98
N ALA A 21 -7.49 -4.62 -20.68
CA ALA A 21 -8.03 -3.60 -19.79
C ALA A 21 -7.58 -2.20 -20.21
N LEU A 22 -6.30 -2.02 -20.54
CA LEU A 22 -5.75 -0.76 -21.01
C LEU A 22 -6.44 -0.27 -22.27
N GLU A 23 -6.60 -1.12 -23.26
CA GLU A 23 -7.30 -0.80 -24.51
C GLU A 23 -8.77 -0.42 -24.27
N GLY A 24 -9.44 -1.12 -23.33
CA GLY A 24 -10.81 -0.79 -22.95
C GLY A 24 -10.98 0.62 -22.37
N VAL A 25 -9.98 1.12 -21.63
CA VAL A 25 -9.96 2.50 -21.13
C VAL A 25 -9.56 3.47 -22.25
N ALA A 26 -8.52 3.16 -23.01
CA ALA A 26 -7.99 4.00 -24.09
C ALA A 26 -9.04 4.36 -25.15
N ARG A 27 -9.94 3.44 -25.49
CA ARG A 27 -11.05 3.72 -26.42
C ARG A 27 -11.97 4.85 -25.98
N ARG A 28 -12.08 5.09 -24.67
CA ARG A 28 -12.88 6.22 -24.12
C ARG A 28 -12.10 7.51 -24.00
N HIS A 29 -10.78 7.42 -24.15
CA HIS A 29 -9.84 8.55 -24.04
C HIS A 29 -8.84 8.53 -25.20
N PRO A 30 -9.31 8.79 -26.45
CA PRO A 30 -8.49 8.63 -27.66
C PRO A 30 -7.32 9.61 -27.75
N GLU A 31 -7.37 10.71 -26.99
CA GLU A 31 -6.29 11.70 -26.95
C GLU A 31 -5.15 11.31 -26.00
N ALA A 32 -5.36 10.32 -25.12
CA ALA A 32 -4.34 9.93 -24.15
C ALA A 32 -3.25 9.07 -24.80
N HIS A 33 -1.99 9.31 -24.43
CA HIS A 33 -0.87 8.43 -24.76
C HIS A 33 -1.02 7.08 -24.05
N VAL A 34 -0.91 5.98 -24.80
CA VAL A 34 -1.14 4.64 -24.26
C VAL A 34 0.17 3.86 -24.24
N LEU A 35 0.60 3.43 -23.05
CA LEU A 35 1.85 2.72 -22.83
C LEU A 35 1.63 1.42 -22.06
N LEU A 36 2.23 0.32 -22.53
CA LEU A 36 2.21 -0.99 -21.88
C LEU A 36 3.65 -1.37 -21.49
N ALA A 37 3.94 -1.42 -20.18
CA ALA A 37 5.29 -1.64 -19.65
C ALA A 37 5.88 -3.01 -20.06
N HIS A 38 5.04 -4.05 -20.15
CA HIS A 38 5.43 -5.44 -20.46
C HIS A 38 4.69 -5.94 -21.69
N ALA A 39 4.77 -5.19 -22.80
CA ALA A 39 4.23 -5.65 -24.07
C ALA A 39 5.04 -6.85 -24.60
N ALA A 40 4.35 -7.85 -25.16
CA ALA A 40 5.02 -9.02 -25.73
C ALA A 40 5.99 -8.58 -26.85
N GLY A 41 7.28 -8.94 -26.69
CA GLY A 41 8.34 -8.60 -27.65
C GLY A 41 8.89 -7.18 -27.54
N ALA A 42 8.41 -6.36 -26.60
CA ALA A 42 8.99 -5.04 -26.33
C ALA A 42 10.31 -5.14 -25.55
N ASP A 43 11.25 -4.22 -25.87
CA ASP A 43 12.45 -4.04 -25.08
C ASP A 43 12.09 -3.36 -23.74
N PRO A 44 12.35 -3.99 -22.58
CA PRO A 44 12.00 -3.42 -21.28
C PRO A 44 12.68 -2.06 -21.00
N VAL A 45 13.88 -1.82 -21.56
CA VAL A 45 14.59 -0.55 -21.38
C VAL A 45 13.92 0.58 -22.14
N LEU A 46 13.47 0.31 -23.37
CA LEU A 46 12.74 1.28 -24.18
C LEU A 46 11.35 1.56 -23.60
N ALA A 47 10.66 0.54 -23.11
CA ALA A 47 9.38 0.69 -22.42
C ALA A 47 9.53 1.55 -21.14
N GLY A 48 10.57 1.30 -20.34
CA GLY A 48 10.88 2.10 -19.15
C GLY A 48 11.12 3.58 -19.48
N ARG A 49 11.91 3.86 -20.52
CA ARG A 49 12.17 5.24 -20.97
C ARG A 49 10.90 5.95 -21.43
N ALA A 50 10.05 5.27 -22.19
CA ALA A 50 8.79 5.85 -22.65
C ALA A 50 7.85 6.19 -21.48
N ILE A 51 7.87 5.38 -20.43
CA ILE A 51 7.10 5.65 -19.20
C ILE A 51 7.69 6.86 -18.47
N ASP A 52 9.01 6.91 -18.29
CA ASP A 52 9.69 8.05 -17.63
C ASP A 52 9.46 9.36 -18.39
N GLU A 53 9.49 9.34 -19.72
CA GLU A 53 9.14 10.47 -20.58
C GLU A 53 7.69 10.90 -20.37
N ALA A 54 6.74 9.96 -20.37
CA ALA A 54 5.32 10.27 -20.20
C ALA A 54 4.98 10.86 -18.82
N VAL A 55 5.58 10.36 -17.74
CA VAL A 55 5.32 10.89 -16.39
C VAL A 55 6.06 12.20 -16.12
N SER A 56 7.05 12.55 -16.94
CA SER A 56 7.85 13.79 -16.84
C SER A 56 7.41 14.86 -17.82
N ASP A 57 6.42 14.57 -18.67
CA ASP A 57 5.96 15.49 -19.71
C ASP A 57 5.51 16.83 -19.10
N PRO A 58 5.93 17.98 -19.65
CA PRO A 58 5.55 19.32 -19.15
C PRO A 58 4.04 19.55 -19.04
N GLU A 59 3.23 18.90 -19.87
CA GLU A 59 1.76 19.02 -19.85
C GLU A 59 1.09 18.20 -18.73
N VAL A 60 1.85 17.39 -18.00
CA VAL A 60 1.34 16.62 -16.85
C VAL A 60 1.46 17.45 -15.58
N ASP A 61 0.36 17.70 -14.89
CA ASP A 61 0.33 18.35 -13.58
C ASP A 61 0.44 17.34 -12.43
N LEU A 62 -0.22 16.18 -12.58
CA LEU A 62 -0.39 15.18 -11.53
C LEU A 62 -0.20 13.76 -12.08
N VAL A 63 0.64 12.98 -11.45
CA VAL A 63 0.83 11.56 -11.78
C VAL A 63 0.09 10.69 -10.77
N VAL A 64 -0.87 9.88 -11.24
CA VAL A 64 -1.57 8.88 -10.42
C VAL A 64 -0.77 7.58 -10.41
N VAL A 65 -0.24 7.22 -9.24
CA VAL A 65 0.56 6.00 -9.06
C VAL A 65 -0.29 4.92 -8.41
N ALA A 66 -0.79 4.00 -9.26
CA ALA A 66 -1.69 2.91 -8.86
C ALA A 66 -1.25 1.53 -9.38
N SER A 67 -0.05 1.41 -9.96
CA SER A 67 0.51 0.12 -10.37
C SER A 67 1.01 -0.66 -9.15
N ALA A 68 0.78 -1.98 -9.15
CA ALA A 68 1.11 -2.82 -8.00
C ALA A 68 2.62 -3.05 -7.83
N GLY A 69 3.06 -3.08 -6.57
CA GLY A 69 4.39 -3.52 -6.17
C GLY A 69 5.53 -2.58 -6.56
N SER A 70 6.74 -3.12 -6.64
CA SER A 70 8.00 -2.37 -6.87
C SER A 70 8.10 -1.69 -8.24
N ALA A 71 7.29 -2.09 -9.22
CA ALA A 71 7.29 -1.51 -10.58
C ALA A 71 6.93 -0.02 -10.60
N ALA A 72 6.18 0.46 -9.60
CA ALA A 72 5.82 1.86 -9.47
C ALA A 72 6.99 2.78 -9.06
N LEU A 73 8.06 2.23 -8.48
CA LEU A 73 9.09 3.02 -7.80
C LEU A 73 9.86 3.93 -8.77
N ALA A 74 10.46 3.38 -9.83
CA ALA A 74 11.26 4.15 -10.77
C ALA A 74 10.46 5.26 -11.46
N PRO A 75 9.26 5.01 -12.03
CA PRO A 75 8.43 6.06 -12.62
C PRO A 75 8.01 7.15 -11.61
N THR A 76 7.75 6.77 -10.36
CA THR A 76 7.43 7.77 -9.32
C THR A 76 8.60 8.69 -9.04
N LEU A 77 9.82 8.14 -8.96
CA LEU A 77 11.01 8.96 -8.76
C LEU A 77 11.28 9.86 -9.97
N ALA A 78 11.09 9.37 -11.20
CA ALA A 78 11.22 10.18 -12.43
C ALA A 78 10.21 11.34 -12.46
N ALA A 79 8.95 11.09 -12.09
CA ALA A 79 7.93 12.14 -11.98
C ALA A 79 8.30 13.20 -10.94
N LEU A 80 8.79 12.79 -9.76
CA LEU A 80 9.25 13.72 -8.71
C LEU A 80 10.49 14.51 -9.15
N ASP A 81 11.45 13.89 -9.86
CA ASP A 81 12.62 14.58 -10.42
C ASP A 81 12.21 15.61 -11.48
N ALA A 82 11.08 15.42 -12.16
CA ALA A 82 10.46 16.38 -13.06
C ALA A 82 9.57 17.43 -12.35
N GLY A 83 9.50 17.41 -11.02
CA GLY A 83 8.72 18.36 -10.23
C GLY A 83 7.20 18.12 -10.27
N LYS A 84 6.76 16.91 -10.64
CA LYS A 84 5.33 16.57 -10.71
C LYS A 84 4.78 16.23 -9.33
N ASP A 85 3.52 16.62 -9.09
CA ASP A 85 2.76 16.16 -7.95
C ASP A 85 2.29 14.71 -8.16
N ILE A 86 2.14 13.97 -7.06
CA ILE A 86 1.82 12.55 -7.09
C ILE A 86 0.52 12.27 -6.31
N ALA A 87 -0.45 11.63 -6.94
CA ALA A 87 -1.58 10.99 -6.24
C ALA A 87 -1.23 9.51 -6.03
N LEU A 88 -0.87 9.14 -4.80
CA LEU A 88 -0.22 7.86 -4.48
C LEU A 88 -1.21 6.86 -3.90
N ALA A 89 -1.48 5.77 -4.64
CA ALA A 89 -2.21 4.59 -4.16
C ALA A 89 -1.27 3.42 -3.82
N THR A 90 -0.09 3.37 -4.44
CA THR A 90 0.88 2.28 -4.28
C THR A 90 1.80 2.57 -3.09
N LYS A 91 1.41 2.13 -1.90
CA LYS A 91 2.17 2.32 -0.65
C LYS A 91 3.58 1.76 -0.69
N GLU A 92 3.81 0.72 -1.51
CA GLU A 92 5.10 0.06 -1.66
C GLU A 92 6.20 1.03 -2.10
N VAL A 93 5.88 2.10 -2.79
CA VAL A 93 6.82 3.16 -3.18
C VAL A 93 7.46 3.81 -1.94
N LEU A 94 6.63 4.22 -0.97
CA LEU A 94 7.11 4.82 0.28
C LEU A 94 7.74 3.79 1.20
N VAL A 95 7.22 2.58 1.23
CA VAL A 95 7.81 1.48 2.02
C VAL A 95 9.22 1.17 1.53
N MET A 96 9.43 1.03 0.23
CA MET A 96 10.71 0.62 -0.34
C MET A 96 11.75 1.74 -0.36
N ALA A 97 11.32 2.99 -0.56
CA ALA A 97 12.23 4.10 -0.82
C ALA A 97 11.73 5.45 -0.27
N GLY A 98 11.05 5.44 0.87
CA GLY A 98 10.45 6.64 1.44
C GLY A 98 11.43 7.79 1.68
N GLU A 99 12.67 7.52 2.08
CA GLU A 99 13.74 8.53 2.23
C GLU A 99 14.08 9.20 0.89
N LEU A 100 14.22 8.40 -0.19
CA LEU A 100 14.50 8.92 -1.54
C LEU A 100 13.34 9.75 -2.07
N VAL A 101 12.11 9.31 -1.82
CA VAL A 101 10.89 10.04 -2.19
C VAL A 101 10.83 11.38 -1.47
N ARG A 102 11.04 11.40 -0.14
CA ARG A 102 11.03 12.64 0.66
C ARG A 102 12.15 13.61 0.25
N GLU A 103 13.32 13.10 -0.10
CA GLU A 103 14.43 13.92 -0.59
C GLU A 103 14.03 14.65 -1.87
N ARG A 104 13.44 13.92 -2.85
CA ARG A 104 13.00 14.51 -4.12
C ARG A 104 11.89 15.51 -3.96
N MET A 105 10.87 15.17 -3.15
CA MET A 105 9.81 16.11 -2.82
C MET A 105 10.35 17.44 -2.29
N ARG A 106 11.31 17.38 -1.35
CA ARG A 106 11.93 18.60 -0.80
C ARG A 106 12.75 19.37 -1.83
N ARG A 107 13.47 18.64 -2.71
CA ARG A 107 14.32 19.23 -3.74
C ARG A 107 13.52 19.96 -4.81
N HIS A 108 12.41 19.38 -5.23
CA HIS A 108 11.63 19.86 -6.37
C HIS A 108 10.33 20.58 -5.97
N GLY A 109 9.97 20.58 -4.69
CA GLY A 109 8.73 21.20 -4.18
C GLY A 109 7.46 20.42 -4.49
N SER A 110 7.57 19.17 -4.95
CA SER A 110 6.45 18.30 -5.26
C SER A 110 5.68 17.87 -4.03
N GLN A 111 4.39 17.58 -4.20
CA GLN A 111 3.51 17.09 -3.15
C GLN A 111 3.06 15.65 -3.43
N ILE A 112 2.76 14.91 -2.36
CA ILE A 112 2.10 13.60 -2.45
C ILE A 112 0.72 13.70 -1.81
N PHE A 113 -0.31 13.36 -2.60
CA PHE A 113 -1.69 13.25 -2.18
C PHE A 113 -2.02 11.78 -1.96
N PRO A 114 -2.26 11.34 -0.72
CA PRO A 114 -2.48 9.93 -0.43
C PRO A 114 -3.86 9.47 -0.92
N ILE A 115 -3.86 8.37 -1.66
CA ILE A 115 -5.08 7.66 -2.09
C ILE A 115 -5.41 6.52 -1.12
N ASP A 116 -4.42 5.89 -0.48
CA ASP A 116 -4.71 4.87 0.54
C ASP A 116 -5.67 5.43 1.59
N SER A 117 -6.74 4.70 1.89
CA SER A 117 -7.91 5.24 2.62
C SER A 117 -7.55 5.77 4.01
N GLU A 118 -6.69 5.09 4.73
CA GLU A 118 -6.24 5.47 6.05
C GLU A 118 -5.37 6.73 6.02
N HIS A 119 -4.47 6.82 5.04
CA HIS A 119 -3.60 7.98 4.88
C HIS A 119 -4.36 9.19 4.36
N SER A 120 -5.30 8.99 3.43
CA SER A 120 -6.24 10.02 3.01
C SER A 120 -7.05 10.56 4.19
N ALA A 121 -7.50 9.68 5.11
CA ALA A 121 -8.23 10.08 6.30
C ALA A 121 -7.37 10.94 7.24
N ILE A 122 -6.14 10.52 7.54
CA ILE A 122 -5.19 11.28 8.35
C ILE A 122 -4.92 12.64 7.71
N TRP A 123 -4.63 12.65 6.39
CA TRP A 123 -4.37 13.90 5.65
C TRP A 123 -5.54 14.87 5.76
N GLN A 124 -6.78 14.40 5.57
CA GLN A 124 -7.98 15.22 5.72
C GLN A 124 -8.17 15.74 7.16
N CYS A 125 -7.84 14.95 8.18
CA CYS A 125 -7.87 15.39 9.57
C CYS A 125 -6.83 16.49 9.87
N LEU A 126 -5.75 16.54 9.09
CA LEU A 126 -4.65 17.49 9.27
C LEU A 126 -4.83 18.80 8.48
N TRP A 127 -5.90 18.93 7.69
CA TRP A 127 -6.15 20.17 6.95
C TRP A 127 -6.41 21.34 7.89
N GLY A 128 -5.63 22.41 7.71
CA GLY A 128 -5.71 23.61 8.55
C GLY A 128 -5.11 23.46 9.96
N GLU A 129 -4.53 22.31 10.29
CA GLU A 129 -3.94 22.05 11.60
C GLU A 129 -2.45 22.36 11.66
N ASN A 130 -2.01 22.77 12.84
CA ASN A 130 -0.60 22.89 13.12
C ASN A 130 0.03 21.50 13.32
N ARG A 131 0.91 21.09 12.42
CA ARG A 131 1.61 19.81 12.49
C ARG A 131 2.35 19.56 13.80
N ARG A 132 2.82 20.62 14.47
CA ARG A 132 3.49 20.51 15.78
C ARG A 132 2.54 20.16 16.93
N ALA A 133 1.25 20.30 16.72
CA ALA A 133 0.22 19.92 17.70
C ALA A 133 -0.19 18.45 17.59
N VAL A 134 0.32 17.68 16.62
CA VAL A 134 0.04 16.26 16.49
C VAL A 134 0.78 15.50 17.58
N ALA A 135 0.03 14.78 18.42
CA ALA A 135 0.58 13.89 19.45
C ALA A 135 0.84 12.50 18.89
N ARG A 136 -0.14 11.95 18.15
CA ARG A 136 -0.01 10.66 17.45
C ARG A 136 -1.01 10.48 16.30
N LEU A 137 -0.67 9.59 15.40
CA LEU A 137 -1.56 9.07 14.37
C LEU A 137 -2.16 7.74 14.83
N ILE A 138 -3.42 7.49 14.52
CA ILE A 138 -4.12 6.25 14.88
C ILE A 138 -4.70 5.65 13.61
N LEU A 139 -4.02 4.64 13.07
CA LEU A 139 -4.48 3.86 11.94
C LEU A 139 -5.55 2.87 12.39
N THR A 140 -6.65 2.79 11.66
CA THR A 140 -7.66 1.76 11.90
C THR A 140 -7.49 0.59 10.96
N GLY A 141 -7.83 -0.61 11.38
CA GLY A 141 -7.86 -1.79 10.53
C GLY A 141 -9.06 -2.67 10.86
N SER A 142 -9.63 -3.34 9.85
CA SER A 142 -10.80 -4.23 10.07
C SER A 142 -10.48 -5.46 10.92
N GLY A 143 -9.20 -5.83 11.05
CA GLY A 143 -8.75 -7.09 11.62
C GLY A 143 -8.82 -8.27 10.65
N GLY A 144 -9.27 -8.05 9.41
CA GLY A 144 -9.35 -9.08 8.37
C GLY A 144 -10.34 -10.21 8.67
N PRO A 145 -10.34 -11.27 7.84
CA PRO A 145 -11.30 -12.37 7.94
C PRO A 145 -11.12 -13.26 9.19
N PHE A 146 -9.94 -13.20 9.83
CA PHE A 146 -9.61 -14.10 10.94
C PHE A 146 -9.61 -13.42 12.31
N LEU A 147 -10.19 -12.22 12.43
CA LEU A 147 -10.27 -11.47 13.70
C LEU A 147 -10.84 -12.30 14.86
N ARG A 148 -11.86 -13.11 14.60
CA ARG A 148 -12.55 -13.94 15.61
C ARG A 148 -12.21 -15.42 15.56
N ARG A 149 -11.33 -15.83 14.62
CA ARG A 149 -10.95 -17.24 14.47
C ARG A 149 -9.99 -17.64 15.60
N PRO A 150 -10.17 -18.82 16.25
CA PRO A 150 -9.22 -19.34 17.25
C PRO A 150 -7.82 -19.48 16.66
N LEU A 151 -6.77 -19.05 17.41
CA LEU A 151 -5.38 -18.99 16.90
C LEU A 151 -4.88 -20.37 16.45
N GLU A 152 -5.20 -21.41 17.19
CA GLU A 152 -4.82 -22.81 16.91
C GLU A 152 -5.38 -23.34 15.59
N THR A 153 -6.41 -22.70 15.05
CA THR A 153 -7.02 -23.10 13.76
C THR A 153 -6.42 -22.37 12.56
N LEU A 154 -5.54 -21.41 12.78
CA LEU A 154 -4.91 -20.67 11.67
C LEU A 154 -4.00 -21.56 10.81
N GLU A 155 -3.49 -22.67 11.33
CA GLU A 155 -2.69 -23.63 10.56
C GLU A 155 -3.46 -24.28 9.40
N THR A 156 -4.79 -24.32 9.49
CA THR A 156 -5.67 -24.96 8.49
C THR A 156 -6.31 -23.96 7.54
N VAL A 157 -5.90 -22.68 7.58
CA VAL A 157 -6.45 -21.63 6.70
C VAL A 157 -6.19 -21.99 5.25
N THR A 158 -7.28 -22.00 4.48
CA THR A 158 -7.26 -22.20 3.04
C THR A 158 -7.10 -20.88 2.28
N ILE A 159 -6.69 -20.97 1.01
CA ILE A 159 -6.58 -19.80 0.13
C ILE A 159 -7.95 -19.10 -0.01
N ALA A 160 -9.02 -19.88 -0.18
CA ALA A 160 -10.38 -19.35 -0.33
C ALA A 160 -10.82 -18.53 0.91
N GLU A 161 -10.56 -19.04 2.12
CA GLU A 161 -10.85 -18.33 3.36
C GLU A 161 -10.04 -17.04 3.49
N ALA A 162 -8.74 -17.07 3.16
CA ALA A 162 -7.86 -15.89 3.22
C ALA A 162 -8.25 -14.80 2.21
N LEU A 163 -8.89 -15.17 1.10
CA LEU A 163 -9.37 -14.24 0.07
C LEU A 163 -10.76 -13.66 0.36
N THR A 164 -11.39 -14.01 1.50
CA THR A 164 -12.73 -13.54 1.88
C THR A 164 -12.62 -12.35 2.83
N HIS A 165 -12.50 -11.12 2.28
CA HIS A 165 -12.46 -9.93 3.13
C HIS A 165 -13.89 -9.52 3.56
N PRO A 166 -14.12 -9.16 4.86
CA PRO A 166 -15.47 -8.90 5.37
C PRO A 166 -16.12 -7.61 4.84
N ARG A 167 -15.34 -6.63 4.35
CA ARG A 167 -15.83 -5.29 3.97
C ARG A 167 -15.42 -4.87 2.57
N TRP A 168 -14.18 -5.15 2.14
CA TRP A 168 -13.61 -4.66 0.91
C TRP A 168 -13.53 -5.75 -0.16
N LYS A 169 -13.74 -5.38 -1.43
CA LYS A 169 -13.37 -6.20 -2.58
C LYS A 169 -12.03 -5.70 -3.10
N MET A 170 -11.01 -6.51 -2.96
CA MET A 170 -9.63 -6.13 -3.27
C MET A 170 -8.93 -7.21 -4.08
N GLY A 171 -7.75 -6.87 -4.62
CA GLY A 171 -6.88 -7.84 -5.26
C GLY A 171 -6.38 -8.93 -4.29
N PRO A 172 -5.94 -10.10 -4.81
CA PRO A 172 -5.57 -11.23 -3.95
C PRO A 172 -4.46 -10.92 -2.95
N LYS A 173 -3.40 -10.21 -3.36
CA LYS A 173 -2.24 -9.88 -2.49
C LYS A 173 -2.68 -9.06 -1.29
N ILE A 174 -3.35 -7.93 -1.51
CA ILE A 174 -3.75 -7.04 -0.43
C ILE A 174 -4.83 -7.67 0.48
N THR A 175 -5.65 -8.61 -0.05
CA THR A 175 -6.62 -9.34 0.77
C THR A 175 -5.92 -10.27 1.76
N VAL A 176 -4.86 -10.98 1.34
CA VAL A 176 -4.03 -11.79 2.24
C VAL A 176 -3.26 -10.90 3.22
N ASP A 177 -2.75 -9.75 2.78
CA ASP A 177 -2.10 -8.77 3.66
C ASP A 177 -3.05 -8.20 4.72
N SER A 178 -4.33 -8.04 4.40
CA SER A 178 -5.35 -7.70 5.40
C SER A 178 -5.56 -8.83 6.40
N ALA A 179 -5.57 -10.09 5.94
CA ALA A 179 -5.74 -11.26 6.81
C ALA A 179 -4.58 -11.44 7.80
N THR A 180 -3.35 -11.09 7.43
CA THR A 180 -2.16 -11.10 8.28
C THR A 180 -1.94 -9.79 9.04
N MET A 181 -2.67 -8.73 8.72
CA MET A 181 -2.43 -7.33 9.09
C MET A 181 -1.06 -6.79 8.61
N MET A 182 -0.39 -7.46 7.66
CA MET A 182 0.79 -6.89 7.01
C MET A 182 0.45 -5.61 6.25
N ASN A 183 -0.74 -5.53 5.64
CA ASN A 183 -1.21 -4.28 5.03
C ASN A 183 -1.08 -3.11 6.01
N LYS A 184 -1.54 -3.31 7.25
CA LYS A 184 -1.44 -2.28 8.30
C LYS A 184 0.00 -2.03 8.75
N GLY A 185 0.85 -3.06 8.73
CA GLY A 185 2.28 -2.90 8.95
C GLY A 185 2.96 -2.00 7.89
N LEU A 186 2.66 -2.22 6.61
CA LEU A 186 3.15 -1.38 5.51
C LEU A 186 2.63 0.05 5.62
N GLU A 187 1.38 0.22 6.03
CA GLU A 187 0.76 1.52 6.26
C GLU A 187 1.39 2.31 7.40
N VAL A 188 1.89 1.66 8.45
CA VAL A 188 2.67 2.32 9.50
C VAL A 188 3.95 2.95 8.92
N ILE A 189 4.63 2.25 8.01
CA ILE A 189 5.82 2.77 7.32
C ILE A 189 5.43 3.93 6.40
N GLU A 190 4.38 3.77 5.62
CA GLU A 190 3.87 4.82 4.73
C GLU A 190 3.48 6.09 5.51
N ALA A 191 2.76 5.95 6.64
CA ALA A 191 2.37 7.08 7.49
C ALA A 191 3.58 7.83 8.04
N HIS A 192 4.64 7.10 8.44
CA HIS A 192 5.89 7.71 8.87
C HIS A 192 6.45 8.66 7.80
N PHE A 193 6.52 8.20 6.56
CA PHE A 193 7.09 8.99 5.46
C PHE A 193 6.17 10.12 4.99
N LEU A 194 4.87 9.90 4.90
CA LEU A 194 3.91 10.91 4.46
C LEU A 194 3.76 12.07 5.45
N PHE A 195 3.71 11.76 6.74
CA PHE A 195 3.34 12.75 7.76
C PHE A 195 4.50 13.24 8.63
N ASP A 196 5.70 12.69 8.45
CA ASP A 196 6.90 13.03 9.25
C ASP A 196 6.70 12.79 10.75
N VAL A 197 6.01 11.70 11.11
CA VAL A 197 5.71 11.30 12.48
C VAL A 197 6.58 10.08 12.85
N PRO A 198 7.26 10.08 14.00
CA PRO A 198 8.10 8.94 14.39
C PRO A 198 7.26 7.68 14.64
N TYR A 199 7.80 6.50 14.34
CA TYR A 199 7.10 5.21 14.47
C TYR A 199 6.41 5.01 15.83
N ARG A 200 7.03 5.47 16.94
CA ARG A 200 6.46 5.40 18.30
C ARG A 200 5.17 6.23 18.48
N ALA A 201 4.89 7.17 17.59
CA ALA A 201 3.69 8.00 17.60
C ALA A 201 2.69 7.62 16.49
N ILE A 202 2.78 6.39 15.99
CA ILE A 202 1.83 5.81 15.02
C ILE A 202 1.25 4.56 15.64
N ASP A 203 0.00 4.62 16.08
CA ASP A 203 -0.71 3.50 16.68
C ASP A 203 -1.63 2.81 15.68
N VAL A 204 -2.00 1.57 16.00
CA VAL A 204 -2.95 0.76 15.24
C VAL A 204 -4.06 0.28 16.17
N VAL A 205 -5.30 0.49 15.78
CA VAL A 205 -6.49 -0.04 16.47
C VAL A 205 -7.34 -0.86 15.51
N VAL A 206 -7.97 -1.91 16.02
CA VAL A 206 -8.91 -2.71 15.24
C VAL A 206 -10.30 -2.07 15.30
N HIS A 207 -10.87 -1.79 14.13
CA HIS A 207 -12.20 -1.22 13.94
C HIS A 207 -12.97 -2.04 12.89
N PRO A 208 -13.72 -3.08 13.31
CA PRO A 208 -14.30 -4.07 12.39
C PRO A 208 -15.32 -3.49 11.41
N GLN A 209 -15.97 -2.38 11.76
CA GLN A 209 -16.94 -1.73 10.90
C GLN A 209 -16.32 -0.97 9.73
N SER A 210 -15.05 -0.57 9.85
CA SER A 210 -14.30 0.21 8.83
C SER A 210 -15.02 1.49 8.39
N VAL A 211 -15.75 2.14 9.30
CA VAL A 211 -16.43 3.43 9.08
C VAL A 211 -15.49 4.59 9.43
N VAL A 212 -14.75 4.47 10.52
CA VAL A 212 -13.64 5.38 10.85
C VAL A 212 -12.42 4.89 10.11
N HIS A 213 -11.94 5.66 9.14
CA HIS A 213 -10.81 5.25 8.31
C HIS A 213 -9.45 5.51 8.97
N SER A 214 -9.30 6.56 9.76
CA SER A 214 -8.17 6.80 10.68
C SER A 214 -8.43 8.06 11.51
N MET A 215 -7.54 8.32 12.47
CA MET A 215 -7.68 9.43 13.42
C MET A 215 -6.34 10.10 13.68
N VAL A 216 -6.39 11.36 14.11
CA VAL A 216 -5.25 12.15 14.60
C VAL A 216 -5.54 12.63 16.00
N GLU A 217 -4.69 12.31 16.96
CA GLU A 217 -4.73 12.84 18.31
C GLU A 217 -3.78 14.04 18.42
N PHE A 218 -4.25 15.09 19.07
CA PHE A 218 -3.51 16.32 19.29
C PHE A 218 -3.03 16.43 20.74
N VAL A 219 -2.04 17.32 20.98
CA VAL A 219 -1.41 17.50 22.30
C VAL A 219 -2.36 17.99 23.40
N ASP A 220 -3.52 18.52 23.03
CA ASP A 220 -4.59 18.93 23.97
C ASP A 220 -5.53 17.76 24.33
N GLY A 221 -5.29 16.56 23.78
CA GLY A 221 -6.10 15.36 23.99
C GLY A 221 -7.31 15.25 23.06
N SER A 222 -7.53 16.23 22.17
CA SER A 222 -8.60 16.11 21.18
C SER A 222 -8.23 15.11 20.08
N ILE A 223 -9.24 14.45 19.48
CA ILE A 223 -9.08 13.51 18.38
C ILE A 223 -9.97 13.95 17.22
N LYS A 224 -9.36 14.09 16.02
CA LYS A 224 -10.11 14.20 14.77
C LYS A 224 -10.13 12.85 14.07
N ALA A 225 -11.28 12.50 13.50
CA ALA A 225 -11.49 11.28 12.74
C ALA A 225 -12.17 11.59 11.40
N GLN A 226 -11.76 10.91 10.35
CA GLN A 226 -12.49 10.92 9.09
C GLN A 226 -13.34 9.67 9.02
N LEU A 227 -14.63 9.86 8.75
CA LEU A 227 -15.63 8.80 8.62
C LEU A 227 -16.11 8.74 7.16
N GLY A 228 -16.35 7.53 6.68
CA GLY A 228 -16.89 7.29 5.33
C GLY A 228 -17.39 5.86 5.18
N VAL A 229 -18.10 5.59 4.09
CA VAL A 229 -18.32 4.21 3.65
C VAL A 229 -17.03 3.63 3.11
N PRO A 230 -16.79 2.31 3.19
CA PRO A 230 -15.59 1.67 2.66
C PRO A 230 -15.62 1.66 1.12
N ASP A 231 -15.22 2.79 0.53
CA ASP A 231 -15.24 3.05 -0.91
C ASP A 231 -14.02 3.89 -1.31
N MET A 232 -13.27 3.42 -2.32
CA MET A 232 -12.08 4.12 -2.82
C MET A 232 -12.38 5.36 -3.67
N HIS A 233 -13.63 5.57 -4.11
CA HIS A 233 -13.97 6.77 -4.87
C HIS A 233 -13.68 8.05 -4.09
N LEU A 234 -13.97 8.05 -2.77
CA LEU A 234 -13.74 9.23 -1.94
C LEU A 234 -12.25 9.61 -1.85
N PRO A 235 -11.32 8.75 -1.40
CA PRO A 235 -9.91 9.12 -1.30
C PRO A 235 -9.29 9.44 -2.67
N ILE A 236 -9.69 8.74 -3.75
CA ILE A 236 -9.26 9.07 -5.11
C ILE A 236 -9.72 10.47 -5.50
N ALA A 237 -11.01 10.79 -5.32
CA ALA A 237 -11.55 12.09 -5.66
C ALA A 237 -10.87 13.21 -4.88
N VAL A 238 -10.65 13.02 -3.57
CA VAL A 238 -9.96 13.99 -2.71
C VAL A 238 -8.53 14.23 -3.17
N ALA A 239 -7.78 13.17 -3.52
CA ALA A 239 -6.41 13.31 -4.01
C ALA A 239 -6.33 14.04 -5.36
N LEU A 240 -7.32 13.84 -6.23
CA LEU A 240 -7.35 14.46 -7.56
C LEU A 240 -7.86 15.92 -7.54
N SER A 241 -8.71 16.29 -6.58
CA SER A 241 -9.38 17.61 -6.59
C SER A 241 -8.90 18.57 -5.51
N PHE A 242 -7.99 18.15 -4.64
CA PHE A 242 -7.49 19.03 -3.56
C PHE A 242 -7.04 20.41 -4.12
N PRO A 243 -7.39 21.53 -3.43
CA PRO A 243 -8.03 21.61 -2.12
C PRO A 243 -9.57 21.52 -2.12
N GLU A 244 -10.19 21.32 -3.25
CA GLU A 244 -11.64 21.29 -3.37
C GLU A 244 -12.21 19.91 -3.04
N ARG A 245 -13.55 19.85 -2.84
CA ARG A 245 -14.30 18.60 -2.71
C ARG A 245 -15.30 18.48 -3.85
N LEU A 246 -15.24 17.35 -4.56
CA LEU A 246 -16.21 17.07 -5.62
C LEU A 246 -17.54 16.61 -5.02
N GLU A 247 -18.63 17.07 -5.59
CA GLU A 247 -19.98 16.66 -5.18
C GLU A 247 -20.33 15.25 -5.71
N GLY A 248 -21.18 14.54 -4.99
CA GLY A 248 -21.76 13.29 -5.45
C GLY A 248 -20.78 12.11 -5.63
N VAL A 249 -19.61 12.17 -4.99
CA VAL A 249 -18.60 11.11 -5.11
C VAL A 249 -19.07 9.81 -4.47
N THR A 250 -19.58 9.89 -3.23
CA THR A 250 -20.13 8.76 -2.46
C THR A 250 -21.20 9.25 -1.50
N SER A 251 -21.99 8.33 -0.94
CA SER A 251 -22.96 8.65 0.12
C SER A 251 -22.26 8.69 1.49
N ALA A 252 -22.75 9.57 2.37
CA ALA A 252 -22.32 9.54 3.77
C ALA A 252 -22.87 8.30 4.49
N PRO A 253 -22.14 7.74 5.49
CA PRO A 253 -22.70 6.69 6.33
C PRO A 253 -23.85 7.21 7.16
N ASP A 254 -24.92 6.41 7.29
CA ASP A 254 -26.02 6.69 8.21
C ASP A 254 -25.60 6.36 9.64
N LEU A 255 -25.21 7.36 10.41
CA LEU A 255 -24.72 7.19 11.77
C LEU A 255 -25.80 6.70 12.73
N ALA A 256 -27.09 7.04 12.50
CA ALA A 256 -28.18 6.58 13.32
C ALA A 256 -28.46 5.09 13.11
N ALA A 257 -28.41 4.63 11.87
CA ALA A 257 -28.52 3.22 11.53
C ALA A 257 -27.32 2.38 12.00
N LEU A 258 -26.11 2.95 11.99
CA LEU A 258 -24.90 2.30 12.50
C LEU A 258 -24.95 2.09 14.03
N GLY A 259 -25.52 3.02 14.77
CA GLY A 259 -25.73 2.99 16.22
C GLY A 259 -24.43 3.02 17.03
N GLN A 260 -23.53 2.05 16.85
CA GLN A 260 -22.30 1.90 17.63
C GLN A 260 -21.07 1.70 16.73
N LEU A 261 -19.97 2.32 17.11
CA LEU A 261 -18.64 2.09 16.54
C LEU A 261 -17.76 1.44 17.62
N SER A 262 -17.12 0.34 17.30
CA SER A 262 -16.28 -0.40 18.23
C SER A 262 -14.81 -0.31 17.85
N PHE A 263 -13.96 -0.21 18.87
CA PHE A 263 -12.51 -0.18 18.73
C PHE A 263 -11.91 -1.20 19.70
N GLU A 264 -10.91 -1.95 19.23
CA GLU A 264 -10.23 -2.98 19.99
C GLU A 264 -8.72 -2.76 19.90
N ALA A 265 -8.00 -3.12 20.96
CA ALA A 265 -6.55 -3.12 20.92
C ALA A 265 -6.04 -4.16 19.90
N LEU A 266 -4.93 -3.84 19.24
CA LEU A 266 -4.27 -4.79 18.35
C LEU A 266 -3.69 -5.95 19.16
N ASP A 267 -4.10 -7.17 18.84
CA ASP A 267 -3.52 -8.39 19.40
C ASP A 267 -2.18 -8.71 18.69
N GLY A 268 -1.06 -8.41 19.35
CA GLY A 268 0.28 -8.64 18.78
C GLY A 268 0.65 -10.11 18.59
N VAL A 269 -0.02 -11.05 19.28
CA VAL A 269 0.19 -12.50 19.08
C VAL A 269 -0.49 -12.93 17.78
N ARG A 270 -1.70 -12.46 17.56
CA ARG A 270 -2.46 -12.73 16.33
C ARG A 270 -1.85 -12.04 15.12
N TYR A 271 -1.35 -10.81 15.27
CA TYR A 271 -0.90 -9.94 14.19
C TYR A 271 0.56 -9.48 14.36
N PRO A 272 1.53 -10.42 14.40
CA PRO A 272 2.95 -10.07 14.57
C PRO A 272 3.52 -9.26 13.40
N ALA A 273 2.81 -9.20 12.28
CA ALA A 273 3.22 -8.47 11.08
C ALA A 273 3.39 -6.96 11.33
N VAL A 274 2.54 -6.36 12.17
CA VAL A 274 2.61 -4.91 12.46
C VAL A 274 3.87 -4.56 13.24
N ALA A 275 4.22 -5.38 14.25
CA ALA A 275 5.46 -5.19 15.00
C ALA A 275 6.69 -5.41 14.11
N LEU A 276 6.66 -6.42 13.24
CA LEU A 276 7.75 -6.72 12.30
C LEU A 276 7.97 -5.58 11.29
N ALA A 277 6.88 -4.98 10.80
CA ALA A 277 6.97 -3.84 9.88
C ALA A 277 7.53 -2.60 10.59
N ARG A 278 7.13 -2.35 11.83
CA ARG A 278 7.69 -1.27 12.65
C ARG A 278 9.19 -1.46 12.88
N GLU A 279 9.62 -2.67 13.24
CA GLU A 279 11.02 -3.04 13.39
C GLU A 279 11.82 -2.78 12.10
N ALA A 280 11.29 -3.19 10.94
CA ALA A 280 11.93 -2.94 9.66
C ALA A 280 12.02 -1.44 9.34
N GLY A 281 10.95 -0.69 9.62
CA GLY A 281 10.93 0.76 9.45
C GLY A 281 11.93 1.50 10.34
N GLU A 282 12.03 1.14 11.62
CA GLU A 282 12.98 1.70 12.57
C GLU A 282 14.44 1.34 12.23
N ARG A 283 14.66 0.16 11.66
CA ARG A 283 15.97 -0.25 11.13
C ARG A 283 16.42 0.59 9.94
N GLY A 284 15.47 1.07 9.12
CA GLY A 284 15.74 1.96 7.98
C GLY A 284 16.52 1.32 6.84
N GLY A 285 17.14 2.16 6.01
CA GLY A 285 17.91 1.71 4.84
C GLY A 285 17.08 0.83 3.91
N THR A 286 17.59 -0.35 3.55
CA THR A 286 16.89 -1.31 2.68
C THR A 286 15.98 -2.28 3.42
N ALA A 287 15.89 -2.24 4.77
CA ALA A 287 15.10 -3.21 5.52
C ALA A 287 13.58 -3.17 5.19
N PRO A 288 12.94 -2.01 4.99
CA PRO A 288 11.55 -1.98 4.56
C PRO A 288 11.33 -2.57 3.15
N ALA A 289 12.29 -2.40 2.23
CA ALA A 289 12.25 -3.02 0.91
C ALA A 289 12.34 -4.55 0.99
N VAL A 290 13.19 -5.08 1.88
CA VAL A 290 13.29 -6.52 2.18
C VAL A 290 11.97 -7.04 2.76
N LEU A 291 11.37 -6.33 3.73
CA LEU A 291 10.07 -6.68 4.32
C LEU A 291 9.00 -6.82 3.23
N ASN A 292 8.86 -5.80 2.39
CA ASN A 292 7.85 -5.78 1.33
C ASN A 292 8.06 -6.92 0.33
N ALA A 293 9.28 -7.08 -0.19
CA ALA A 293 9.60 -8.10 -1.18
C ALA A 293 9.42 -9.52 -0.65
N ALA A 294 9.84 -9.76 0.60
CA ALA A 294 9.65 -11.04 1.26
C ALA A 294 8.17 -11.37 1.48
N ASN A 295 7.37 -10.36 1.87
CA ASN A 295 5.93 -10.52 2.04
C ASN A 295 5.25 -10.82 0.70
N GLU A 296 5.52 -10.06 -0.35
CA GLU A 296 4.94 -10.30 -1.68
C GLU A 296 5.25 -11.72 -2.17
N GLU A 297 6.48 -12.19 -2.02
CA GLU A 297 6.88 -13.53 -2.44
C GLU A 297 6.22 -14.61 -1.58
N ALA A 298 6.18 -14.43 -0.26
CA ALA A 298 5.54 -15.38 0.64
C ALA A 298 4.03 -15.51 0.38
N VAL A 299 3.35 -14.39 0.13
CA VAL A 299 1.94 -14.36 -0.28
C VAL A 299 1.75 -15.02 -1.65
N ALA A 300 2.63 -14.76 -2.61
CA ALA A 300 2.56 -15.42 -3.93
C ALA A 300 2.70 -16.95 -3.83
N LEU A 301 3.61 -17.44 -2.97
CA LEU A 301 3.77 -18.87 -2.70
C LEU A 301 2.54 -19.46 -1.99
N PHE A 302 1.95 -18.73 -1.04
CA PHE A 302 0.69 -19.14 -0.40
C PHE A 302 -0.44 -19.27 -1.42
N LEU A 303 -0.64 -18.27 -2.27
CA LEU A 303 -1.69 -18.27 -3.31
C LEU A 303 -1.50 -19.39 -4.36
N LYS A 304 -0.27 -19.88 -4.53
CA LYS A 304 0.05 -21.07 -5.36
C LYS A 304 -0.09 -22.41 -4.59
N GLY A 305 -0.47 -22.40 -3.32
CA GLY A 305 -0.54 -23.59 -2.48
C GLY A 305 0.84 -24.17 -2.10
N GLN A 306 1.90 -23.41 -2.24
CA GLN A 306 3.28 -23.82 -1.97
C GLN A 306 3.75 -23.40 -0.58
N ARG A 307 2.92 -22.69 0.19
CA ARG A 307 3.18 -22.24 1.56
C ARG A 307 1.87 -22.17 2.34
N ARG A 308 1.90 -22.47 3.65
CA ARG A 308 0.75 -22.31 4.53
C ARG A 308 0.57 -20.82 4.90
N PHE A 309 -0.63 -20.43 5.28
CA PHE A 309 -0.94 -19.07 5.76
C PHE A 309 -0.06 -18.66 6.94
N VAL A 310 0.08 -19.53 7.93
CA VAL A 310 0.88 -19.27 9.15
C VAL A 310 2.37 -19.13 8.89
N ASP A 311 2.88 -19.60 7.76
CA ASP A 311 4.30 -19.51 7.41
C ASP A 311 4.66 -18.19 6.68
N ILE A 312 3.68 -17.34 6.33
CA ILE A 312 3.92 -16.08 5.62
C ILE A 312 4.82 -15.18 6.48
N ILE A 313 4.39 -14.80 7.67
CA ILE A 313 5.12 -13.85 8.52
C ILE A 313 6.46 -14.41 9.03
N PRO A 314 6.58 -15.68 9.43
CA PRO A 314 7.88 -16.29 9.72
C PRO A 314 8.88 -16.21 8.56
N SER A 315 8.41 -16.34 7.30
CA SER A 315 9.27 -16.22 6.12
C SER A 315 9.78 -14.79 5.91
N VAL A 316 8.93 -13.80 6.17
CA VAL A 316 9.32 -12.38 6.12
C VAL A 316 10.37 -12.09 7.19
N ARG A 317 10.17 -12.57 8.41
CA ARG A 317 11.13 -12.44 9.52
C ARG A 317 12.48 -13.04 9.14
N ALA A 318 12.50 -14.28 8.66
CA ALA A 318 13.74 -14.94 8.24
C ALA A 318 14.50 -14.16 7.14
N ALA A 319 13.77 -13.58 6.18
CA ALA A 319 14.38 -12.75 5.15
C ALA A 319 15.00 -11.45 5.72
N LEU A 320 14.33 -10.81 6.69
CA LEU A 320 14.85 -9.63 7.39
C LEU A 320 16.09 -9.93 8.24
N GLU A 321 16.11 -11.08 8.93
CA GLU A 321 17.24 -11.54 9.73
C GLU A 321 18.45 -11.88 8.88
N ALA A 322 18.22 -12.44 7.68
CA ALA A 322 19.28 -12.79 6.73
C ALA A 322 19.77 -11.58 5.90
N ALA A 323 19.06 -10.45 5.94
CA ALA A 323 19.41 -9.29 5.15
C ALA A 323 20.56 -8.50 5.78
N GLU A 324 21.58 -8.21 4.96
CA GLU A 324 22.61 -7.25 5.32
C GLU A 324 22.03 -5.83 5.35
N SER A 325 22.36 -5.07 6.38
CA SER A 325 21.98 -3.66 6.47
C SER A 325 22.88 -2.85 5.52
N THR A 326 22.25 -1.94 4.77
CA THR A 326 22.96 -0.91 4.00
C THR A 326 22.62 0.45 4.60
N ASP A 327 23.62 1.21 4.99
CA ASP A 327 23.44 2.53 5.61
C ASP A 327 22.98 3.59 4.59
N GLU A 328 23.28 3.38 3.31
CA GLU A 328 22.89 4.28 2.23
C GLU A 328 21.79 3.66 1.36
N LEU A 329 20.62 4.31 1.34
CA LEU A 329 19.51 3.93 0.49
C LEU A 329 19.65 4.59 -0.88
N THR A 330 19.82 3.78 -1.93
CA THR A 330 19.74 4.16 -3.34
C THR A 330 18.66 3.35 -4.03
N LEU A 331 18.20 3.79 -5.21
CA LEU A 331 17.26 3.02 -6.01
C LEU A 331 17.80 1.61 -6.33
N ASP A 332 19.06 1.53 -6.74
CA ASP A 332 19.71 0.25 -7.06
C ASP A 332 19.84 -0.65 -5.83
N ALA A 333 20.17 -0.08 -4.67
CA ALA A 333 20.23 -0.82 -3.40
C ALA A 333 18.86 -1.39 -3.02
N ALA A 334 17.79 -0.60 -3.14
CA ALA A 334 16.42 -1.03 -2.88
C ALA A 334 16.00 -2.17 -3.82
N ILE A 335 16.23 -2.03 -5.13
CA ILE A 335 15.94 -3.07 -6.14
C ILE A 335 16.76 -4.34 -5.90
N ALA A 336 18.04 -4.20 -5.56
CA ALA A 336 18.90 -5.34 -5.26
C ALA A 336 18.45 -6.07 -3.98
N ALA A 337 18.02 -5.34 -2.94
CA ALA A 337 17.46 -5.90 -1.71
C ALA A 337 16.15 -6.64 -1.96
N ASP A 338 15.25 -6.07 -2.76
CA ASP A 338 14.00 -6.71 -3.20
C ASP A 338 14.29 -8.07 -3.87
N ARG A 339 15.19 -8.10 -4.85
CA ARG A 339 15.57 -9.33 -5.57
C ARG A 339 16.14 -10.41 -4.63
N ARG A 340 17.03 -10.03 -3.72
CA ARG A 340 17.63 -10.96 -2.75
C ARG A 340 16.58 -11.52 -1.78
N ALA A 341 15.71 -10.67 -1.26
CA ALA A 341 14.64 -11.09 -0.35
C ALA A 341 13.68 -12.10 -1.00
N ARG A 342 13.25 -11.85 -2.24
CA ARG A 342 12.43 -12.80 -3.01
C ARG A 342 13.14 -14.13 -3.23
N ALA A 343 14.43 -14.09 -3.59
CA ALA A 343 15.22 -15.31 -3.78
C ALA A 343 15.34 -16.11 -2.49
N HIS A 344 15.58 -15.46 -1.34
CA HIS A 344 15.65 -16.09 -0.03
C HIS A 344 14.34 -16.82 0.32
N VAL A 345 13.19 -16.14 0.15
CA VAL A 345 11.87 -16.74 0.44
C VAL A 345 11.57 -17.92 -0.48
N ARG A 346 11.91 -17.85 -1.77
CA ARG A 346 11.76 -18.99 -2.70
C ARG A 346 12.61 -20.18 -2.31
N ALA A 347 13.87 -19.95 -1.96
CA ALA A 347 14.77 -21.02 -1.55
C ALA A 347 14.28 -21.78 -0.31
N SER A 348 13.69 -21.05 0.67
CA SER A 348 13.14 -21.65 1.88
C SER A 348 11.87 -22.49 1.63
N ALA A 349 11.14 -22.27 0.54
CA ALA A 349 9.96 -23.06 0.18
C ALA A 349 10.31 -24.48 -0.31
N GLY A 350 11.49 -24.67 -0.93
CA GLY A 350 11.95 -25.98 -1.40
C GLY A 350 12.29 -27.00 -0.30
N GLY A 351 12.49 -26.52 0.94
CA GLY A 351 12.84 -27.38 2.10
C GLY A 351 11.65 -28.06 2.80
N THR A 352 10.43 -27.55 2.63
CA THR A 352 9.23 -28.04 3.35
C THR A 352 8.35 -29.01 2.56
N SER A 353 8.67 -29.32 1.30
CA SER A 353 7.89 -30.21 0.43
C SER A 353 8.26 -31.68 0.60
N ARG A 354 8.14 -32.26 1.81
CA ARG A 354 8.04 -33.71 2.05
C ARG A 354 7.07 -34.03 3.18
N VAL A 355 5.84 -33.60 3.12
CA VAL A 355 4.75 -34.29 3.80
C VAL A 355 4.17 -35.27 2.80
N ARG A 356 4.62 -36.56 2.92
CA ARG A 356 4.13 -37.68 2.14
C ARG A 356 2.61 -37.79 2.30
N SER A 357 1.89 -37.69 1.20
CA SER A 357 0.56 -38.26 1.07
C SER A 357 0.68 -39.79 1.26
N LYS A 358 0.44 -40.30 2.45
CA LYS A 358 0.02 -41.69 2.67
C LYS A 358 -1.50 -41.67 2.76
N LEU A 359 -2.17 -41.90 1.62
CA LEU A 359 -3.51 -42.42 1.60
C LEU A 359 -3.40 -43.91 1.96
N PRO A 360 -4.18 -44.43 2.92
CA PRO A 360 -4.32 -45.87 3.09
C PRO A 360 -5.20 -46.44 1.98
N ALA A 361 -4.85 -47.65 1.56
CA ALA A 361 -5.54 -48.47 0.56
C ALA A 361 -6.96 -48.86 0.99
#